data_a8e8f944e144cd5ac0568017f0c878a9
#
_entry.id   a8e8f944e144cd5ac0568017f0c878a9
#
_cell.length_a   1.000
_cell.length_b   1.000
_cell.length_c   1.000
_cell.angle_alpha   90.00
_cell.angle_beta   90.00
_cell.angle_gamma   90.00
#
_symmetry.space_group_name_H-M   'P 1'
#
loop_
_entity.id
_entity.type
_entity.pdbx_description
1 polymer ?
#
loop_
_entity_poly.entity_id
_entity_poly.type
_entity_poly.pdbx_seq_one_letter_code
_entity_poly.pdbx_strand_id
1 'polypeptide(L)'
;MNSEPTTLLQGTLDMLILKSLVAGEMHGLGISRRIQQITGGTFVVKPGSLFPALHRMEEEGWISSLWGDSENNRRAKYYRLTKPGRNQLEAETKRWGRISWAIAQALET
;
A
#
# COMPACT_ATOMS: atom_id res chain seq x y z
N MET A 1 7.65 -4.76 25.74
CA MET A 1 6.94 -4.23 24.58
C MET A 1 7.57 -4.77 23.32
N ASN A 2 6.76 -5.24 22.41
CA ASN A 2 7.24 -5.82 21.16
C ASN A 2 7.77 -4.73 20.23
N SER A 3 9.03 -4.87 19.79
CA SER A 3 9.65 -3.92 18.85
C SER A 3 9.49 -4.32 17.40
N GLU A 4 8.84 -5.46 17.13
CA GLU A 4 8.62 -5.91 15.77
C GLU A 4 7.55 -5.06 15.07
N PRO A 5 7.68 -4.84 13.73
CA PRO A 5 6.65 -4.15 12.99
C PRO A 5 5.30 -4.87 13.09
N THR A 6 4.24 -4.10 13.13
CA THR A 6 2.89 -4.64 13.19
C THR A 6 2.56 -5.37 11.89
N THR A 7 1.97 -6.56 12.01
CA THR A 7 1.49 -7.32 10.87
C THR A 7 0.26 -6.65 10.28
N LEU A 8 0.26 -6.44 8.97
CA LEU A 8 -0.85 -5.81 8.26
C LEU A 8 -1.86 -6.84 7.78
N LEU A 9 -3.13 -6.53 8.01
CA LEU A 9 -4.21 -7.23 7.35
C LEU A 9 -4.23 -6.86 5.87
N GLN A 10 -4.74 -7.77 5.02
CA GLN A 10 -4.73 -7.60 3.58
C GLN A 10 -5.31 -6.26 3.13
N GLY A 11 -6.50 -5.89 3.61
CA GLY A 11 -7.14 -4.62 3.21
C GLY A 11 -6.35 -3.40 3.62
N THR A 12 -5.68 -3.44 4.77
CA THR A 12 -4.84 -2.36 5.26
C THR A 12 -3.61 -2.19 4.37
N LEU A 13 -2.97 -3.30 3.99
CA LEU A 13 -1.84 -3.25 3.08
C LEU A 13 -2.24 -2.69 1.71
N ASP A 14 -3.37 -3.12 1.18
CA ASP A 14 -3.88 -2.63 -0.11
C ASP A 14 -4.06 -1.11 -0.09
N MET A 15 -4.66 -0.57 0.97
CA MET A 15 -4.86 0.87 1.12
C MET A 15 -3.54 1.63 1.13
N LEU A 16 -2.52 1.09 1.81
CA LEU A 16 -1.21 1.72 1.87
C LEU A 16 -0.48 1.69 0.53
N ILE A 17 -0.62 0.59 -0.22
CA ILE A 17 -0.07 0.50 -1.57
C ILE A 17 -0.73 1.54 -2.48
N LEU A 18 -2.06 1.60 -2.47
CA LEU A 18 -2.79 2.58 -3.29
C LEU A 18 -2.39 4.00 -2.94
N LYS A 19 -2.29 4.31 -1.65
CA LYS A 19 -1.88 5.64 -1.20
C LYS A 19 -0.46 5.99 -1.63
N SER A 20 0.44 5.03 -1.59
CA SER A 20 1.82 5.25 -2.04
C SER A 20 1.88 5.65 -3.52
N LEU A 21 1.00 5.08 -4.34
CA LEU A 21 0.99 5.33 -5.78
C LEU A 21 0.30 6.63 -6.18
N VAL A 22 -0.36 7.32 -5.25
CA VAL A 22 -0.92 8.65 -5.52
C VAL A 22 0.19 9.64 -5.90
N ALA A 23 1.39 9.48 -5.33
CA ALA A 23 2.52 10.37 -5.60
C ALA A 23 3.12 10.17 -7.01
N GLY A 24 2.79 9.06 -7.67
CA GLY A 24 3.32 8.73 -8.99
C GLY A 24 3.68 7.25 -9.08
N GLU A 25 4.11 6.84 -10.26
CA GLU A 25 4.48 5.44 -10.48
C GLU A 25 5.78 5.08 -9.74
N MET A 26 5.87 3.83 -9.28
CA MET A 26 7.04 3.31 -8.57
C MET A 26 7.15 1.81 -8.79
N HIS A 27 8.39 1.30 -8.71
CA HIS A 27 8.61 -0.14 -8.64
C HIS A 27 8.34 -0.65 -7.21
N GLY A 28 8.31 -1.98 -7.04
CA GLY A 28 7.91 -2.59 -5.76
C GLY A 28 8.74 -2.13 -4.57
N LEU A 29 10.06 -2.02 -4.73
CA LEU A 29 10.93 -1.55 -3.65
C LEU A 29 10.61 -0.11 -3.26
N GLY A 30 10.29 0.74 -4.24
CA GLY A 30 9.88 2.11 -4.01
C GLY A 30 8.58 2.19 -3.22
N ILE A 31 7.63 1.33 -3.54
CA ILE A 31 6.35 1.24 -2.81
C ILE A 31 6.60 0.87 -1.35
N SER A 32 7.43 -0.15 -1.12
CA SER A 32 7.78 -0.60 0.23
C SER A 32 8.44 0.52 1.05
N ARG A 33 9.39 1.22 0.46
CA ARG A 33 10.06 2.36 1.10
C ARG A 33 9.09 3.49 1.41
N ARG A 34 8.18 3.76 0.48
CA ARG A 34 7.21 4.83 0.65
C ARG A 34 6.25 4.50 1.81
N ILE A 35 5.78 3.26 1.89
CA ILE A 35 4.92 2.84 3.01
C ILE A 35 5.64 3.04 4.34
N GLN A 36 6.91 2.65 4.42
CA GLN A 36 7.68 2.85 5.63
C GLN A 36 7.78 4.33 6.00
N GLN A 37 8.03 5.19 5.01
CA GLN A 37 8.12 6.63 5.23
C GLN A 37 6.80 7.23 5.72
N ILE A 38 5.70 6.97 5.00
CA ILE A 38 4.42 7.62 5.31
C ILE A 38 3.77 7.08 6.58
N THR A 39 4.22 5.93 7.08
CA THR A 39 3.74 5.37 8.34
C THR A 39 4.72 5.59 9.49
N GLY A 40 5.72 6.45 9.30
CA GLY A 40 6.71 6.77 10.34
C GLY A 40 7.48 5.55 10.81
N GLY A 41 7.74 4.60 9.93
CA GLY A 41 8.45 3.37 10.27
C GLY A 41 7.59 2.31 10.95
N THR A 42 6.30 2.58 11.18
CA THR A 42 5.42 1.63 11.85
C THR A 42 5.24 0.35 11.06
N PHE A 43 5.14 0.48 9.72
CA PHE A 43 4.97 -0.68 8.86
C PHE A 43 6.16 -0.84 7.93
N VAL A 44 6.74 -2.04 7.95
CA VAL A 44 7.79 -2.46 7.03
C VAL A 44 7.23 -3.64 6.24
N VAL A 45 6.98 -3.43 4.95
CA VAL A 45 6.37 -4.45 4.11
C VAL A 45 7.47 -5.23 3.39
N LYS A 46 7.52 -6.53 3.67
CA LYS A 46 8.51 -7.42 3.08
C LYS A 46 8.05 -7.90 1.70
N PRO A 47 9.00 -8.31 0.83
CA PRO A 47 8.65 -8.79 -0.53
C PRO A 47 7.64 -9.92 -0.53
N GLY A 48 7.72 -10.83 0.45
CA GLY A 48 6.79 -11.96 0.55
C GLY A 48 5.33 -11.56 0.76
N SER A 49 5.08 -10.36 1.29
CA SER A 49 3.72 -9.82 1.45
C SER A 49 3.38 -8.84 0.32
N LEU A 50 4.37 -8.07 -0.11
CA LEU A 50 4.17 -7.01 -1.09
C LEU A 50 3.80 -7.55 -2.48
N PHE A 51 4.61 -8.46 -3.03
CA PHE A 51 4.43 -8.89 -4.42
C PHE A 51 3.15 -9.68 -4.65
N PRO A 52 2.71 -10.59 -3.76
CA PRO A 52 1.38 -11.19 -3.91
C PRO A 52 0.25 -10.16 -3.87
N ALA A 53 0.36 -9.12 -3.04
CA ALA A 53 -0.63 -8.05 -2.99
C ALA A 53 -0.67 -7.27 -4.31
N LEU A 54 0.50 -6.89 -4.84
CA LEU A 54 0.59 -6.19 -6.11
C LEU A 54 -0.01 -7.01 -7.25
N HIS A 55 0.29 -8.29 -7.29
CA HIS A 55 -0.26 -9.20 -8.32
C HIS A 55 -1.79 -9.24 -8.25
N ARG A 56 -2.34 -9.42 -7.05
CA ARG A 56 -3.79 -9.47 -6.84
C ARG A 56 -4.45 -8.14 -7.20
N MET A 57 -3.85 -7.03 -6.82
CA MET A 57 -4.40 -5.70 -7.10
C MET A 57 -4.36 -5.36 -8.58
N GLU A 58 -3.35 -5.85 -9.28
CA GLU A 58 -3.28 -5.71 -10.73
C GLU A 58 -4.39 -6.52 -11.41
N GLU A 59 -4.66 -7.73 -10.92
CA GLU A 59 -5.78 -8.54 -11.42
C GLU A 59 -7.13 -7.87 -11.18
N GLU A 60 -7.28 -7.15 -10.05
CA GLU A 60 -8.48 -6.39 -9.75
C GLU A 60 -8.62 -5.12 -10.59
N GLY A 61 -7.57 -4.75 -11.31
CA GLY A 61 -7.59 -3.55 -12.12
C GLY A 61 -7.36 -2.26 -11.35
N TRP A 62 -6.94 -2.34 -10.09
CA TRP A 62 -6.69 -1.15 -9.27
C TRP A 62 -5.35 -0.49 -9.57
N ILE A 63 -4.41 -1.28 -10.07
CA ILE A 63 -3.11 -0.80 -10.50
C ILE A 63 -2.77 -1.42 -11.84
N SER A 64 -1.92 -0.75 -12.60
CA SER A 64 -1.37 -1.28 -13.84
C SER A 64 0.15 -1.19 -13.77
N SER A 65 0.83 -1.92 -14.63
CA SER A 65 2.28 -1.95 -14.58
C SER A 65 2.89 -1.90 -15.98
N LEU A 66 4.11 -1.38 -16.02
CA LEU A 66 4.96 -1.36 -17.21
C LEU A 66 6.39 -1.70 -16.79
N TRP A 67 7.08 -2.42 -17.66
CA TRP A 67 8.51 -2.65 -17.47
C TRP A 67 9.27 -1.39 -17.87
N GLY A 68 10.29 -1.03 -17.07
CA GLY A 68 11.14 0.10 -17.32
C GLY A 68 12.52 -0.12 -16.74
N ASP A 69 13.42 0.84 -16.91
CA ASP A 69 14.76 0.76 -16.38
C ASP A 69 14.80 1.37 -14.98
N SER A 70 15.44 0.65 -14.06
CA SER A 70 15.66 1.15 -12.71
C SER A 70 16.99 1.90 -12.64
N GLU A 71 17.26 2.51 -11.48
CA GLU A 71 18.48 3.26 -11.20
C GLU A 71 19.76 2.48 -11.47
N ASN A 72 19.70 1.14 -11.40
CA ASN A 72 20.85 0.28 -11.57
C ASN A 72 20.91 -0.37 -12.94
N ASN A 73 20.30 0.22 -13.96
CA ASN A 73 20.19 -0.33 -15.32
C ASN A 73 19.56 -1.73 -15.37
N ARG A 74 18.79 -2.08 -14.36
CA ARG A 74 18.03 -3.33 -14.32
C ARG A 74 16.60 -3.05 -14.70
N ARG A 75 15.98 -3.98 -15.42
CA ARG A 75 14.57 -3.87 -15.71
C ARG A 75 13.77 -4.04 -14.42
N ALA A 76 12.81 -3.15 -14.20
CA ALA A 76 11.92 -3.21 -13.07
C ALA A 76 10.50 -2.98 -13.55
N LYS A 77 9.56 -3.56 -12.84
CA LYS A 77 8.15 -3.37 -13.10
C LYS A 77 7.68 -2.17 -12.30
N TYR A 78 7.17 -1.16 -13.01
CA TYR A 78 6.66 0.07 -12.40
C TYR A 78 5.15 0.00 -12.35
N TYR A 79 4.60 0.31 -11.19
CA TYR A 79 3.17 0.25 -10.94
C TYR A 79 2.60 1.66 -10.86
N ARG A 80 1.38 1.83 -11.33
CA ARG A 80 0.68 3.10 -11.24
C ARG A 80 -0.78 2.87 -10.91
N LEU A 81 -1.38 3.88 -10.30
CA LEU A 81 -2.77 3.85 -9.90
C LEU A 81 -3.67 4.01 -11.12
N THR A 82 -4.73 3.22 -11.21
CA THR A 82 -5.76 3.35 -12.23
C THR A 82 -6.93 4.15 -11.68
N LYS A 83 -7.89 4.50 -12.54
CA LYS A 83 -9.12 5.14 -12.08
C LYS A 83 -9.90 4.25 -11.10
N PRO A 84 -10.12 2.95 -11.39
CA PRO A 84 -10.71 2.04 -10.39
C PRO A 84 -9.92 1.99 -9.09
N GLY A 85 -8.59 2.06 -9.16
CA GLY A 85 -7.74 2.08 -7.97
C GLY A 85 -7.93 3.34 -7.13
N ARG A 86 -8.12 4.50 -7.77
CA ARG A 86 -8.43 5.74 -7.05
C ARG A 86 -9.76 5.65 -6.33
N ASN A 87 -10.76 5.06 -6.99
CA ASN A 87 -12.08 4.85 -6.39
C ASN A 87 -11.99 3.89 -5.20
N GLN A 88 -11.18 2.83 -5.34
CA GLN A 88 -10.96 1.87 -4.27
C GLN A 88 -10.27 2.53 -3.07
N LEU A 89 -9.27 3.36 -3.32
CA LEU A 89 -8.59 4.09 -2.25
C LEU A 89 -9.56 4.98 -1.48
N GLU A 90 -10.43 5.69 -2.19
CA GLU A 90 -11.44 6.54 -1.56
C GLU A 90 -12.38 5.73 -0.66
N ALA A 91 -12.86 4.60 -1.16
CA ALA A 91 -13.74 3.71 -0.39
C ALA A 91 -13.05 3.18 0.86
N GLU A 92 -11.81 2.73 0.73
CA GLU A 92 -11.03 2.19 1.84
C GLU A 92 -10.71 3.27 2.88
N THR A 93 -10.44 4.49 2.42
CA THR A 93 -10.15 5.62 3.32
C THR A 93 -11.38 5.94 4.18
N LYS A 94 -12.55 5.97 3.57
CA LYS A 94 -13.81 6.21 4.30
C LYS A 94 -14.10 5.10 5.30
N ARG A 95 -13.92 3.86 4.87
CA ARG A 95 -14.13 2.69 5.73
C ARG A 95 -13.19 2.73 6.94
N TRP A 96 -11.93 3.01 6.70
CA TRP A 96 -10.94 3.13 7.77
C TRP A 96 -11.28 4.26 8.75
N GLY A 97 -11.75 5.39 8.23
CA GLY A 97 -12.16 6.51 9.09
C GLY A 97 -13.27 6.11 10.05
N ARG A 98 -14.26 5.35 9.58
CA ARG A 98 -15.34 4.85 10.44
C ARG A 98 -14.84 3.85 11.47
N ILE A 99 -13.99 2.92 11.04
CA ILE A 99 -13.44 1.88 11.93
C ILE A 99 -12.60 2.52 13.02
N SER A 100 -11.68 3.41 12.65
CA SER A 100 -10.78 4.05 13.61
C SER A 100 -11.56 4.94 14.60
N TRP A 101 -12.56 5.66 14.12
CA TRP A 101 -13.43 6.45 14.98
C TRP A 101 -14.16 5.56 16.01
N ALA A 102 -14.77 4.46 15.53
CA ALA A 102 -15.50 3.55 16.39
C ALA A 102 -14.60 2.91 17.45
N ILE A 103 -13.39 2.50 17.05
CA ILE A 103 -12.42 1.92 17.99
C ILE A 103 -12.00 2.96 19.03
N ALA A 104 -11.73 4.19 18.61
CA ALA A 104 -11.37 5.26 19.52
C ALA A 104 -12.47 5.51 20.56
N GLN A 105 -13.76 5.52 20.12
CA GLN A 105 -14.88 5.65 21.02
C GLN A 105 -14.94 4.51 22.04
N ALA A 106 -14.74 3.29 21.57
CA ALA A 106 -14.75 2.11 22.45
C ALA A 106 -13.65 2.19 23.53
N LEU A 107 -12.47 2.65 23.14
CA LEU A 107 -11.32 2.71 24.05
C LEU A 107 -11.45 3.83 25.11
N GLU A 108 -12.25 4.84 24.82
CA GLU A 108 -12.50 5.95 25.77
C GLU A 108 -13.55 5.62 26.82
N THR A 109 -14.30 4.54 26.66
CA THR A 109 -15.37 4.16 27.57
C THR A 109 -14.86 3.50 28.84
#